data_2abdd7ca62b178ba05e3c3af990af19f
#
_entry.id   2abdd7ca62b178ba05e3c3af990af19f
#
_cell.length_a   1.000
_cell.length_b   1.000
_cell.length_c   1.000
_cell.angle_alpha   90.00
_cell.angle_beta   90.00
_cell.angle_gamma   90.00
#
_symmetry.space_group_name_H-M   'P 1'
#
loop_
_entity.id
_entity.type
_entity.pdbx_description
1 polymer ?
#
loop_
_entity_poly.entity_id
_entity_poly.type
_entity_poly.pdbx_seq_one_letter_code
_entity_poly.pdbx_strand_id
1 'polypeptide(L)'
;MKHTIIDTTNMELTEKVVSIKRVTKVVKGGRNFRFTALVVVGDGQGHVGAGLGKAAEIPEAIRKGKEDATKNLVTVALDENNSVTHDFLGKFGSATVLLKKAPEGTGIIAGGPARSVCELAGIKNIRTKSLGSNNKQNVVLATIEGLKALKKPEEVAKLRGKSVEEIIG
;
A
#
# COMPACT_ATOMS: atom_id res chain seq x y z
N MET A 1 4.50 18.66 -0.18
CA MET A 1 3.52 17.87 -0.98
C MET A 1 2.17 17.98 -0.29
N LYS A 2 1.11 18.41 -0.99
CA LYS A 2 -0.22 18.52 -0.39
C LYS A 2 -0.76 17.10 -0.18
N HIS A 3 -0.93 16.69 1.06
CA HIS A 3 -1.71 15.49 1.38
C HIS A 3 -3.17 15.80 1.04
N THR A 4 -3.67 15.25 -0.03
CA THR A 4 -5.10 15.29 -0.32
C THR A 4 -5.76 14.34 0.67
N ILE A 5 -6.45 14.88 1.65
CA ILE A 5 -7.23 14.08 2.60
C ILE A 5 -8.41 13.52 1.81
N ILE A 6 -8.46 12.21 1.68
CA ILE A 6 -9.56 11.50 1.03
C ILE A 6 -10.70 11.45 2.04
N ASP A 7 -11.89 11.88 1.65
CA ASP A 7 -13.07 11.82 2.50
C ASP A 7 -13.53 10.37 2.64
N THR A 8 -13.39 9.83 3.84
CA THR A 8 -13.68 8.42 4.15
C THR A 8 -15.11 8.17 4.64
N THR A 9 -15.95 9.23 4.71
CA THR A 9 -17.28 9.17 5.36
C THR A 9 -18.21 8.15 4.71
N ASN A 10 -18.07 7.89 3.40
CA ASN A 10 -18.92 6.98 2.62
C ASN A 10 -18.18 5.74 2.09
N MET A 11 -16.97 5.45 2.59
CA MET A 11 -16.17 4.32 2.13
C MET A 11 -16.28 3.13 3.09
N GLU A 12 -16.60 1.95 2.55
CA GLU A 12 -16.45 0.69 3.29
C GLU A 12 -14.98 0.27 3.29
N LEU A 13 -14.29 0.59 4.37
CA LEU A 13 -12.88 0.26 4.52
C LEU A 13 -12.71 -1.12 5.14
N THR A 14 -12.08 -2.01 4.42
CA THR A 14 -11.61 -3.32 4.91
C THR A 14 -10.20 -3.18 5.46
N GLU A 15 -9.92 -3.83 6.57
CA GLU A 15 -8.60 -3.82 7.22
C GLU A 15 -7.94 -5.19 7.18
N LYS A 16 -6.62 -5.19 7.07
CA LYS A 16 -5.80 -6.40 7.15
C LYS A 16 -4.56 -6.15 7.98
N VAL A 17 -4.39 -6.95 9.03
CA VAL A 17 -3.18 -6.90 9.87
C VAL A 17 -2.06 -7.67 9.17
N VAL A 18 -1.01 -6.97 8.78
CA VAL A 18 0.15 -7.56 8.08
C VAL A 18 1.11 -8.22 9.07
N SER A 19 1.38 -7.55 10.18
CA SER A 19 2.25 -8.11 11.23
C SER A 19 2.01 -7.46 12.58
N ILE A 20 2.19 -8.27 13.62
CA ILE A 20 2.22 -7.82 15.01
C ILE A 20 3.58 -8.19 15.57
N LYS A 21 4.25 -7.23 16.21
CA LYS A 21 5.53 -7.44 16.88
C LYS A 21 5.45 -6.98 18.33
N ARG A 22 5.98 -7.78 19.23
CA ARG A 22 6.23 -7.38 20.60
C ARG A 22 7.56 -6.64 20.68
N VAL A 23 7.55 -5.41 21.17
CA VAL A 23 8.75 -4.59 21.36
C VAL A 23 8.97 -4.35 22.84
N THR A 24 10.22 -4.29 23.25
CA THR A 24 10.60 -4.13 24.66
C THR A 24 11.49 -2.89 24.78
N LYS A 25 11.17 -2.03 25.76
CA LYS A 25 12.06 -0.95 26.18
C LYS A 25 12.63 -1.29 27.56
N VAL A 26 13.93 -1.36 27.65
CA VAL A 26 14.64 -1.55 28.93
C VAL A 26 14.79 -0.21 29.63
N VAL A 27 14.31 -0.11 30.85
CA VAL A 27 14.43 1.06 31.72
C VAL A 27 15.09 0.67 33.05
N LYS A 28 15.50 1.63 33.88
CA LYS A 28 16.17 1.37 35.18
C LYS A 28 15.35 0.47 36.14
N GLY A 29 14.02 0.45 36.04
CA GLY A 29 13.11 -0.36 36.86
C GLY A 29 12.65 -1.68 36.25
N GLY A 30 13.16 -2.07 35.06
CA GLY A 30 12.77 -3.31 34.40
C GLY A 30 12.54 -3.19 32.89
N ARG A 31 11.65 -4.03 32.35
CA ARG A 31 11.34 -4.08 30.92
C ARG A 31 9.89 -3.68 30.67
N ASN A 32 9.66 -2.67 29.85
CA ASN A 32 8.32 -2.29 29.39
C ASN A 32 8.03 -2.94 28.04
N PHE A 33 6.97 -3.74 27.99
CA PHE A 33 6.52 -4.41 26.77
C PHE A 33 5.43 -3.57 26.08
N ARG A 34 5.53 -3.47 24.76
CA ARG A 34 4.49 -2.90 23.91
C ARG A 34 4.33 -3.76 22.66
N PHE A 35 3.16 -3.65 22.05
CA PHE A 35 2.87 -4.29 20.78
C PHE A 35 2.84 -3.24 19.68
N THR A 36 3.41 -3.60 18.53
CA THR A 36 3.35 -2.80 17.31
C THR A 36 2.60 -3.59 16.26
N ALA A 37 1.50 -3.04 15.75
CA ALA A 37 0.70 -3.62 14.68
C ALA A 37 0.89 -2.82 13.40
N LEU A 38 1.23 -3.50 12.30
CA LEU A 38 1.24 -2.94 10.95
C LEU A 38 -0.09 -3.31 10.31
N VAL A 39 -0.90 -2.31 10.00
CA VAL A 39 -2.26 -2.47 9.45
C VAL A 39 -2.31 -1.82 8.08
N VAL A 40 -2.94 -2.48 7.13
CA VAL A 40 -3.28 -1.95 5.82
C VAL A 40 -4.80 -1.85 5.73
N VAL A 41 -5.29 -0.76 5.18
CA VAL A 41 -6.71 -0.45 5.01
C VAL A 41 -6.96 -0.10 3.55
N GLY A 42 -8.07 -0.54 2.99
CA GLY A 42 -8.48 -0.21 1.63
C GLY A 42 -9.96 -0.46 1.38
N ASP A 43 -10.47 0.10 0.31
CA ASP A 43 -11.88 -0.01 -0.11
C ASP A 43 -12.10 -1.06 -1.22
N GLY A 44 -11.02 -1.63 -1.75
CA GLY A 44 -11.08 -2.53 -2.91
C GLY A 44 -11.44 -1.83 -4.23
N GLN A 45 -11.42 -0.51 -4.28
CA GLN A 45 -11.82 0.32 -5.44
C GLN A 45 -10.74 1.33 -5.84
N GLY A 46 -9.51 1.09 -5.46
CA GLY A 46 -8.39 1.94 -5.82
C GLY A 46 -7.88 2.85 -4.70
N HIS A 47 -8.35 2.66 -3.46
CA HIS A 47 -7.82 3.40 -2.32
C HIS A 47 -7.18 2.43 -1.34
N VAL A 48 -5.97 2.72 -0.90
CA VAL A 48 -5.22 1.90 0.04
C VAL A 48 -4.32 2.78 0.91
N GLY A 49 -4.17 2.40 2.17
CA GLY A 49 -3.28 3.07 3.10
C GLY A 49 -2.67 2.09 4.09
N ALA A 50 -1.56 2.45 4.67
CA ALA A 50 -0.93 1.68 5.74
C ALA A 50 -0.64 2.55 6.94
N GLY A 51 -0.76 1.96 8.11
CA GLY A 51 -0.51 2.62 9.38
C GLY A 51 0.17 1.70 10.39
N LEU A 52 0.83 2.32 11.34
CA LEU A 52 1.55 1.65 12.41
C LEU A 52 1.01 2.05 13.76
N GLY A 53 0.33 1.13 14.44
CA GLY A 53 -0.16 1.33 15.80
C GLY A 53 0.77 0.74 16.85
N LYS A 54 0.93 1.44 17.97
CA LYS A 54 1.68 0.97 19.15
C LYS A 54 0.84 1.13 20.41
N ALA A 55 0.71 0.06 21.17
CA ALA A 55 -0.02 0.07 22.44
C ALA A 55 0.50 -1.01 23.41
N ALA A 56 0.02 -0.97 24.65
CA ALA A 56 0.29 -2.00 25.65
C ALA A 56 -0.44 -3.31 25.31
N GLU A 57 -1.60 -3.23 24.65
CA GLU A 57 -2.43 -4.35 24.24
C GLU A 57 -2.56 -4.45 22.72
N ILE A 58 -2.73 -5.67 22.21
CA ILE A 58 -2.81 -5.95 20.76
C ILE A 58 -4.05 -5.28 20.11
N PRO A 59 -5.29 -5.40 20.67
CA PRO A 59 -6.46 -4.77 20.04
C PRO A 59 -6.32 -3.26 19.90
N GLU A 60 -5.76 -2.62 20.91
CA GLU A 60 -5.54 -1.17 20.92
C GLU A 60 -4.45 -0.76 19.92
N ALA A 61 -3.41 -1.58 19.74
CA ALA A 61 -2.39 -1.36 18.72
C ALA A 61 -2.99 -1.45 17.30
N ILE A 62 -3.88 -2.41 17.06
CA ILE A 62 -4.59 -2.56 15.77
C ILE A 62 -5.50 -1.37 15.52
N ARG A 63 -6.29 -0.94 16.50
CA ARG A 63 -7.18 0.23 16.39
C ARG A 63 -6.40 1.49 16.00
N LYS A 64 -5.29 1.76 16.68
CA LYS A 64 -4.41 2.90 16.36
C LYS A 64 -3.77 2.77 14.98
N GLY A 65 -3.37 1.56 14.60
CA GLY A 65 -2.84 1.28 13.26
C GLY A 65 -3.86 1.53 12.16
N LYS A 66 -5.13 1.17 12.37
CA LYS A 66 -6.24 1.45 11.46
C LYS A 66 -6.47 2.96 11.31
N GLU A 67 -6.54 3.70 12.41
CA GLU A 67 -6.70 5.15 12.38
C GLU A 67 -5.56 5.85 11.63
N ASP A 68 -4.32 5.42 11.84
CA ASP A 68 -3.15 5.93 11.13
C ASP A 68 -3.20 5.58 9.63
N ALA A 69 -3.57 4.35 9.28
CA ALA A 69 -3.73 3.91 7.90
C ALA A 69 -4.82 4.69 7.15
N THR A 70 -5.94 4.98 7.81
CA THR A 70 -7.04 5.76 7.24
C THR A 70 -6.63 7.21 6.93
N LYS A 71 -5.77 7.81 7.75
CA LYS A 71 -5.22 9.15 7.48
C LYS A 71 -4.24 9.17 6.30
N ASN A 72 -3.62 8.05 6.00
CA ASN A 72 -2.59 7.89 4.97
C ASN A 72 -3.12 7.17 3.72
N LEU A 73 -4.42 7.27 3.41
CA LEU A 73 -4.98 6.70 2.19
C LEU A 73 -4.42 7.38 0.95
N VAL A 74 -4.13 6.59 -0.06
CA VAL A 74 -3.69 7.03 -1.38
C VAL A 74 -4.59 6.44 -2.47
N THR A 75 -4.76 7.18 -3.56
CA THR A 75 -5.49 6.71 -4.74
C THR A 75 -4.52 6.03 -5.69
N VAL A 76 -4.89 4.86 -6.17
CA VAL A 76 -4.12 4.04 -7.10
C VAL A 76 -4.76 4.11 -8.49
N ALA A 77 -3.95 4.36 -9.50
CA ALA A 77 -4.39 4.30 -10.89
C ALA A 77 -4.50 2.84 -11.35
N LEU A 78 -5.74 2.35 -11.48
CA LEU A 78 -6.02 1.01 -11.99
C LEU A 78 -6.37 1.07 -13.48
N ASP A 79 -5.99 -0.01 -14.20
CA ASP A 79 -6.36 -0.26 -15.59
C ASP A 79 -7.72 -0.97 -15.68
N GLU A 80 -8.29 -1.09 -16.87
CA GLU A 80 -9.56 -1.77 -17.16
C GLU A 80 -9.61 -3.21 -16.63
N ASN A 81 -8.46 -3.89 -16.62
CA ASN A 81 -8.31 -5.26 -16.12
C ASN A 81 -8.05 -5.35 -14.61
N ASN A 82 -8.30 -4.29 -13.84
CA ASN A 82 -7.95 -4.19 -12.43
C ASN A 82 -6.47 -4.56 -12.17
N SER A 83 -5.59 -4.15 -13.06
CA SER A 83 -4.14 -4.23 -12.96
C SER A 83 -3.53 -2.85 -12.82
N VAL A 84 -2.21 -2.78 -12.62
CA VAL A 84 -1.47 -1.51 -12.67
C VAL A 84 -1.37 -1.01 -14.11
N THR A 85 -1.32 0.29 -14.30
CA THR A 85 -1.29 0.93 -15.63
C THR A 85 -0.01 0.60 -16.40
N HIS A 86 1.12 0.52 -15.72
CA HIS A 86 2.44 0.20 -16.28
C HIS A 86 3.35 -0.42 -15.22
N ASP A 87 4.48 -0.98 -15.66
CA ASP A 87 5.50 -1.51 -14.75
C ASP A 87 6.16 -0.37 -13.98
N PHE A 88 6.38 -0.56 -12.70
CA PHE A 88 7.00 0.43 -11.82
C PHE A 88 7.82 -0.22 -10.71
N LEU A 89 8.85 0.50 -10.26
CA LEU A 89 9.72 0.08 -9.17
C LEU A 89 9.51 1.00 -7.96
N GLY A 90 8.70 0.55 -7.00
CA GLY A 90 8.47 1.28 -5.75
C GLY A 90 9.64 1.13 -4.79
N LYS A 91 10.03 2.22 -4.13
CA LYS A 91 11.13 2.25 -3.16
C LYS A 91 10.73 2.96 -1.89
N PHE A 92 11.11 2.39 -0.77
CA PHE A 92 11.00 3.03 0.55
C PHE A 92 12.13 2.52 1.45
N GLY A 93 13.00 3.42 1.91
CA GLY A 93 14.21 3.03 2.65
C GLY A 93 15.06 2.04 1.83
N SER A 94 15.38 0.90 2.42
CA SER A 94 16.12 -0.18 1.77
C SER A 94 15.24 -1.21 1.05
N ALA A 95 13.91 -1.08 1.13
CA ALA A 95 12.99 -1.95 0.42
C ALA A 95 12.74 -1.45 -1.00
N THR A 96 12.72 -2.38 -1.94
CA THR A 96 12.42 -2.14 -3.34
C THR A 96 11.44 -3.20 -3.80
N VAL A 97 10.32 -2.79 -4.39
CA VAL A 97 9.26 -3.69 -4.88
C VAL A 97 9.01 -3.41 -6.35
N LEU A 98 9.19 -4.43 -7.17
CA LEU A 98 8.86 -4.39 -8.59
C LEU A 98 7.36 -4.69 -8.75
N LEU A 99 6.64 -3.80 -9.40
CA LEU A 99 5.23 -3.94 -9.77
C LEU A 99 5.17 -4.11 -11.29
N LYS A 100 4.62 -5.24 -11.76
CA LYS A 100 4.48 -5.53 -13.20
C LYS A 100 3.03 -5.70 -13.57
N LYS A 101 2.62 -5.00 -14.63
CA LYS A 101 1.32 -5.21 -15.26
C LYS A 101 1.13 -6.67 -15.64
N ALA A 102 -0.07 -7.19 -15.43
CA ALA A 102 -0.41 -8.57 -15.76
C ALA A 102 -1.75 -8.61 -16.52
N PRO A 103 -1.91 -9.56 -17.47
CA PRO A 103 -3.17 -9.75 -18.16
C PRO A 103 -4.24 -10.29 -17.21
N GLU A 104 -5.49 -10.18 -17.63
CA GLU A 104 -6.62 -10.75 -16.92
C GLU A 104 -6.44 -12.27 -16.69
N GLY A 105 -6.87 -12.77 -15.53
CA GLY A 105 -6.74 -14.17 -15.16
C GLY A 105 -5.42 -14.56 -14.50
N THR A 106 -4.44 -13.65 -14.42
CA THR A 106 -3.14 -13.92 -13.74
C THR A 106 -3.30 -14.04 -12.23
N GLY A 107 -4.23 -13.27 -11.62
CA GLY A 107 -4.36 -13.15 -10.19
C GLY A 107 -3.26 -12.31 -9.55
N ILE A 108 -3.21 -12.31 -8.22
CA ILE A 108 -2.23 -11.53 -7.45
C ILE A 108 -1.03 -12.43 -7.12
N ILE A 109 0.07 -12.21 -7.83
CA ILE A 109 1.35 -12.88 -7.57
C ILE A 109 2.23 -11.91 -6.79
N ALA A 110 2.18 -12.00 -5.46
CA ALA A 110 2.87 -11.08 -4.57
C ALA A 110 3.31 -11.76 -3.27
N GLY A 111 4.39 -11.28 -2.68
CA GLY A 111 4.78 -11.66 -1.32
C GLY A 111 3.79 -11.12 -0.28
N GLY A 112 3.70 -11.76 0.90
CA GLY A 112 2.67 -11.47 1.91
C GLY A 112 2.38 -9.99 2.19
N PRO A 113 3.37 -9.14 2.51
CA PRO A 113 3.13 -7.72 2.76
C PRO A 113 2.62 -6.96 1.54
N ALA A 114 3.24 -7.15 0.37
CA ALA A 114 2.81 -6.53 -0.89
C ALA A 114 1.44 -7.05 -1.34
N ARG A 115 1.16 -8.35 -1.15
CA ARG A 115 -0.13 -8.96 -1.46
C ARG A 115 -1.28 -8.30 -0.70
N SER A 116 -1.10 -8.06 0.60
CA SER A 116 -2.11 -7.40 1.43
C SER A 116 -2.46 -6.00 0.92
N VAL A 117 -1.46 -5.25 0.45
CA VAL A 117 -1.68 -3.93 -0.16
C VAL A 117 -2.44 -4.05 -1.48
N CYS A 118 -2.03 -4.95 -2.37
CA CYS A 118 -2.66 -5.14 -3.68
C CYS A 118 -4.13 -5.61 -3.56
N GLU A 119 -4.41 -6.55 -2.67
CA GLU A 119 -5.77 -7.04 -2.42
C GLU A 119 -6.71 -5.91 -1.95
N LEU A 120 -6.26 -5.12 -0.97
CA LEU A 120 -7.07 -4.03 -0.42
C LEU A 120 -7.16 -2.81 -1.35
N ALA A 121 -6.22 -2.64 -2.27
CA ALA A 121 -6.31 -1.64 -3.33
C ALA A 121 -7.30 -2.01 -4.45
N GLY A 122 -7.82 -3.24 -4.44
CA GLY A 122 -8.73 -3.73 -5.49
C GLY A 122 -8.02 -4.23 -6.75
N ILE A 123 -6.71 -4.43 -6.69
CA ILE A 123 -5.95 -5.01 -7.79
C ILE A 123 -6.27 -6.51 -7.87
N LYS A 124 -6.63 -6.99 -9.04
CA LYS A 124 -6.93 -8.42 -9.29
C LYS A 124 -5.82 -9.13 -10.03
N ASN A 125 -5.07 -8.42 -10.85
CA ASN A 125 -4.04 -9.00 -11.72
C ASN A 125 -2.76 -8.20 -11.62
N ILE A 126 -1.73 -8.77 -10.97
CA ILE A 126 -0.42 -8.15 -10.81
C ILE A 126 0.65 -9.20 -10.54
N ARG A 127 1.85 -8.93 -11.02
CA ARG A 127 3.06 -9.67 -10.64
C ARG A 127 4.00 -8.73 -9.90
N THR A 128 4.42 -9.13 -8.70
CA THR A 128 5.33 -8.34 -7.89
C THR A 128 6.52 -9.14 -7.44
N LYS A 129 7.64 -8.46 -7.18
CA LYS A 129 8.82 -9.04 -6.58
C LYS A 129 9.47 -8.06 -5.62
N SER A 130 9.70 -8.50 -4.39
CA SER A 130 10.52 -7.75 -3.43
C SER A 130 12.00 -8.01 -3.74
N LEU A 131 12.75 -6.97 -4.09
CA LEU A 131 14.14 -7.04 -4.53
C LEU A 131 15.14 -6.54 -3.47
N GLY A 132 14.66 -5.84 -2.47
CA GLY A 132 15.49 -5.25 -1.42
C GLY A 132 15.27 -5.91 -0.06
N SER A 133 15.17 -5.10 0.97
CA SER A 133 14.92 -5.55 2.34
C SER A 133 13.59 -6.30 2.48
N ASN A 134 13.60 -7.34 3.33
CA ASN A 134 12.40 -8.11 3.69
C ASN A 134 11.67 -7.53 4.92
N ASN A 135 12.00 -6.33 5.36
CA ASN A 135 11.26 -5.67 6.42
C ASN A 135 9.82 -5.41 5.98
N LYS A 136 8.85 -6.08 6.62
CA LYS A 136 7.43 -6.03 6.24
C LYS A 136 6.88 -4.60 6.17
N GLN A 137 7.24 -3.74 7.10
CA GLN A 137 6.83 -2.33 7.09
C GLN A 137 7.37 -1.60 5.86
N ASN A 138 8.66 -1.72 5.59
CA ASN A 138 9.28 -1.07 4.44
C ASN A 138 8.75 -1.62 3.11
N VAL A 139 8.48 -2.92 3.01
CA VAL A 139 7.88 -3.53 1.81
C VAL A 139 6.46 -3.00 1.57
N VAL A 140 5.63 -2.88 2.61
CA VAL A 140 4.29 -2.28 2.50
C VAL A 140 4.38 -0.84 2.01
N LEU A 141 5.22 -0.03 2.62
CA LEU A 141 5.38 1.38 2.24
C LEU A 141 5.98 1.53 0.84
N ALA A 142 6.95 0.71 0.46
CA ALA A 142 7.50 0.69 -0.90
C ALA A 142 6.44 0.33 -1.95
N THR A 143 5.56 -0.62 -1.64
CA THR A 143 4.44 -1.00 -2.51
C THR A 143 3.46 0.17 -2.68
N ILE A 144 3.08 0.84 -1.59
CA ILE A 144 2.17 1.99 -1.61
C ILE A 144 2.79 3.17 -2.38
N GLU A 145 4.07 3.49 -2.16
CA GLU A 145 4.76 4.54 -2.91
C GLU A 145 4.86 4.21 -4.41
N GLY A 146 5.07 2.93 -4.74
CA GLY A 146 5.03 2.46 -6.12
C GLY A 146 3.66 2.65 -6.77
N LEU A 147 2.59 2.25 -6.08
CA LEU A 147 1.22 2.39 -6.56
C LEU A 147 0.78 3.85 -6.69
N LYS A 148 1.20 4.71 -5.77
CA LYS A 148 0.93 6.15 -5.78
C LYS A 148 1.61 6.87 -6.95
N ALA A 149 2.76 6.39 -7.39
CA ALA A 149 3.53 6.98 -8.49
C ALA A 149 2.98 6.61 -9.88
N LEU A 150 2.07 5.64 -9.98
CA LEU A 150 1.42 5.25 -11.23
C LEU A 150 0.60 6.39 -11.80
N LYS A 151 0.67 6.56 -13.12
CA LYS A 151 -0.09 7.58 -13.86
C LYS A 151 -1.01 6.92 -14.87
N LYS A 152 -2.19 7.50 -15.04
CA LYS A 152 -3.10 7.09 -16.12
C LYS A 152 -2.61 7.66 -17.46
N PRO A 153 -2.79 6.92 -18.57
CA PRO A 153 -2.44 7.42 -19.91
C PRO A 153 -3.07 8.78 -20.22
N GLU A 154 -4.31 9.00 -19.78
CA GLU A 154 -5.06 10.25 -19.94
C GLU A 154 -4.36 11.46 -19.28
N GLU A 155 -3.82 11.27 -18.08
CA GLU A 155 -3.07 12.31 -17.36
C GLU A 155 -1.77 12.66 -18.07
N VAL A 156 -1.07 11.64 -18.59
CA VAL A 156 0.17 11.83 -19.36
C VAL A 156 -0.12 12.51 -20.69
N ALA A 157 -1.18 12.12 -21.40
CA ALA A 157 -1.63 12.74 -22.64
C ALA A 157 -1.92 14.23 -22.45
N LYS A 158 -2.68 14.57 -21.41
CA LYS A 158 -2.98 15.95 -21.03
C LYS A 158 -1.71 16.78 -20.73
N LEU A 159 -0.77 16.20 -20.00
CA LEU A 159 0.50 16.88 -19.68
C LEU A 159 1.39 17.10 -20.89
N ARG A 160 1.36 16.19 -21.88
CA ARG A 160 2.16 16.27 -23.10
C ARG A 160 1.45 16.97 -24.26
N GLY A 161 0.16 17.30 -24.13
CA GLY A 161 -0.64 17.90 -25.20
C GLY A 161 -0.84 16.95 -26.40
N LYS A 162 -0.88 15.63 -26.16
CA LYS A 162 -1.04 14.58 -27.16
C LYS A 162 -2.33 13.79 -26.94
N SER A 163 -2.78 13.04 -27.95
CA SER A 163 -3.89 12.12 -27.78
C SER A 163 -3.48 10.89 -26.96
N VAL A 164 -4.45 10.21 -26.34
CA VAL A 164 -4.20 8.98 -25.57
C VAL A 164 -3.66 7.87 -26.49
N GLU A 165 -4.15 7.81 -27.72
CA GLU A 165 -3.71 6.85 -28.73
C GLU A 165 -2.22 7.02 -29.09
N GLU A 166 -1.74 8.25 -29.19
CA GLU A 166 -0.31 8.55 -29.42
C GLU A 166 0.60 8.23 -28.21
N ILE A 167 0.02 8.09 -27.01
CA ILE A 167 0.77 7.74 -25.79
C ILE A 167 0.86 6.24 -25.60
N ILE A 168 -0.19 5.51 -25.97
CA ILE A 168 -0.27 4.05 -25.80
C ILE A 168 0.45 3.33 -26.95
N GLY A 169 0.49 3.93 -28.14
CA GLY A 169 1.14 3.42 -29.36
C GLY A 169 0.23 2.55 -30.17
#